data_e7244bc21cceb655a9be924adffe6b44
#
_entry.id   e7244bc21cceb655a9be924adffe6b44
#
_cell.length_a   1.000
_cell.length_b   1.000
_cell.length_c   1.000
_cell.angle_alpha   90.00
_cell.angle_beta   90.00
_cell.angle_gamma   90.00
#
_symmetry.space_group_name_H-M   'P 1'
#
loop_
_entity.id
_entity.type
_entity.pdbx_description
1 polymer ?
#
loop_
_entity_poly.entity_id
_entity_poly.type
_entity_poly.pdbx_seq_one_letter_code
_entity_poly.pdbx_strand_id
1 'polypeptide(L)'
;RQMCIRDRYKYENMLYVMKLSGKEIKDFLEESYYMWTNQMKSPEDHLLWLKEKRRAGAEDRASFQNFSFNFDSAAGIIYTVDVTRPKGEKVTIVSMADGSPFRMDHIYKVALNSYRGNGGGELLTKGSGIPQEKLKERIIFSTDKDLRFYLMQYIEKKGTLDPRALNQWKFVPEEWVKPAAERDYEYLFGGK
;
A
#
# COMPACT_ATOMS: atom_id res chain seq x y z
N ARG A 1 -17.85 -7.06 -22.57
CA ARG A 1 -17.04 -5.82 -22.63
C ARG A 1 -15.58 -6.20 -22.40
N GLN A 2 -14.76 -6.17 -23.47
CA GLN A 2 -13.32 -6.35 -23.30
C GLN A 2 -12.80 -5.18 -22.47
N MET A 3 -12.28 -5.46 -21.27
CA MET A 3 -11.62 -4.44 -20.47
C MET A 3 -10.20 -4.22 -21.00
N CYS A 4 -9.93 -2.99 -21.43
CA CYS A 4 -8.58 -2.60 -21.85
C CYS A 4 -7.62 -2.64 -20.65
N ILE A 5 -6.37 -3.06 -20.88
CA ILE A 5 -5.31 -3.06 -19.84
C ILE A 5 -5.11 -1.66 -19.26
N ARG A 6 -5.35 -0.58 -20.03
CA ARG A 6 -5.30 0.80 -19.57
C ARG A 6 -6.32 1.10 -18.48
N ASP A 7 -7.47 0.41 -18.48
CA ASP A 7 -8.49 0.60 -17.45
C ASP A 7 -8.08 -0.04 -16.12
N ARG A 8 -7.15 -1.01 -16.17
CA ARG A 8 -6.61 -1.70 -14.98
C ARG A 8 -5.39 -1.02 -14.41
N TYR A 9 -4.50 -0.51 -15.26
CA TYR A 9 -3.30 0.20 -14.85
C TYR A 9 -3.08 1.40 -15.76
N LYS A 10 -3.63 2.54 -15.36
CA LYS A 10 -3.68 3.74 -16.22
C LYS A 10 -2.38 4.56 -16.22
N TYR A 11 -1.46 4.31 -15.31
CA TYR A 11 -0.22 5.07 -15.19
C TYR A 11 0.93 4.43 -15.98
N GLU A 12 1.78 5.27 -16.58
CA GLU A 12 2.98 4.85 -17.30
C GLU A 12 4.17 4.85 -16.35
N ASN A 13 4.22 3.82 -15.49
CA ASN A 13 5.31 3.65 -14.54
C ASN A 13 6.25 2.53 -14.98
N MET A 14 7.56 2.78 -14.89
CA MET A 14 8.57 1.74 -14.98
C MET A 14 8.62 0.92 -13.68
N LEU A 15 9.16 -0.28 -13.74
CA LEU A 15 9.55 -1.03 -12.55
C LEU A 15 10.95 -0.60 -12.14
N TYR A 16 11.11 -0.19 -10.89
CA TYR A 16 12.40 0.02 -10.25
C TYR A 16 12.70 -1.11 -9.27
N VAL A 17 13.97 -1.46 -9.14
CA VAL A 17 14.48 -2.21 -7.99
C VAL A 17 15.42 -1.30 -7.23
N MET A 18 15.14 -1.07 -5.95
CA MET A 18 15.89 -0.18 -5.09
C MET A 18 16.50 -0.92 -3.91
N LYS A 19 17.63 -0.42 -3.41
CA LYS A 19 18.23 -0.86 -2.14
C LYS A 19 17.61 -0.10 -0.98
N LEU A 20 16.91 -0.80 -0.09
CA LEU A 20 16.35 -0.22 1.13
C LEU A 20 16.75 -1.08 2.32
N SER A 21 17.06 -0.45 3.45
CA SER A 21 17.23 -1.18 4.71
C SER A 21 15.89 -1.69 5.24
N GLY A 22 15.93 -2.70 6.10
CA GLY A 22 14.71 -3.20 6.75
C GLY A 22 14.00 -2.10 7.53
N LYS A 23 14.75 -1.18 8.16
CA LYS A 23 14.18 -0.02 8.84
C LYS A 23 13.45 0.89 7.85
N GLU A 24 14.06 1.22 6.71
CA GLU A 24 13.43 2.05 5.67
C GLU A 24 12.16 1.40 5.11
N ILE A 25 12.13 0.07 4.96
CA ILE A 25 10.93 -0.68 4.54
C ILE A 25 9.82 -0.58 5.61
N LYS A 26 10.15 -0.77 6.88
CA LYS A 26 9.19 -0.63 7.98
C LYS A 26 8.63 0.79 8.02
N ASP A 27 9.48 1.79 7.96
CA ASP A 27 9.08 3.20 8.04
C ASP A 27 8.22 3.62 6.82
N PHE A 28 8.51 3.08 5.62
CA PHE A 28 7.67 3.23 4.43
C PHE A 28 6.25 2.71 4.67
N LEU A 29 6.13 1.50 5.23
CA LEU A 29 4.84 0.91 5.53
C LEU A 29 4.10 1.68 6.64
N GLU A 30 4.82 2.12 7.67
CA GLU A 30 4.25 2.96 8.72
C GLU A 30 3.62 4.24 8.16
N GLU A 31 4.30 4.93 7.24
CA GLU A 31 3.74 6.13 6.59
C GLU A 31 2.53 5.79 5.72
N SER A 32 2.60 4.71 4.92
CA SER A 32 1.49 4.26 4.09
C SER A 32 0.24 3.97 4.93
N TYR A 33 0.37 3.15 5.97
CA TYR A 33 -0.76 2.81 6.82
C TYR A 33 -1.24 3.99 7.69
N TYR A 34 -0.33 4.87 8.13
CA TYR A 34 -0.72 6.08 8.85
C TYR A 34 -1.63 6.99 8.01
N MET A 35 -1.36 7.13 6.71
CA MET A 35 -2.20 7.93 5.83
C MET A 35 -3.58 7.31 5.55
N TRP A 36 -3.71 6.01 5.74
CA TRP A 36 -4.93 5.28 5.39
C TRP A 36 -5.79 4.90 6.59
N THR A 37 -5.15 4.45 7.67
CA THR A 37 -5.86 3.90 8.81
C THR A 37 -5.93 4.90 9.95
N ASN A 38 -7.10 5.02 10.52
CA ASN A 38 -7.30 5.70 11.79
C ASN A 38 -6.44 5.05 12.89
N GLN A 39 -6.20 5.79 13.96
CA GLN A 39 -5.80 5.21 15.23
C GLN A 39 -7.06 4.94 16.05
N MET A 40 -7.59 3.73 15.97
CA MET A 40 -8.81 3.35 16.68
C MET A 40 -8.60 3.39 18.20
N LYS A 41 -9.54 3.99 18.90
CA LYS A 41 -9.60 4.05 20.37
C LYS A 41 -10.67 3.13 20.92
N SER A 42 -11.62 2.74 20.06
CA SER A 42 -12.69 1.81 20.36
C SER A 42 -13.09 1.00 19.12
N PRO A 43 -13.78 -0.14 19.29
CA PRO A 43 -14.31 -0.93 18.18
C PRO A 43 -15.33 -0.19 17.30
N GLU A 44 -15.92 0.89 17.81
CA GLU A 44 -16.93 1.72 17.13
C GLU A 44 -16.30 2.74 16.18
N ASP A 45 -15.00 2.99 16.30
CA ASP A 45 -14.30 3.93 15.42
C ASP A 45 -14.23 3.43 13.98
N HIS A 46 -14.11 4.35 13.03
CA HIS A 46 -13.79 4.00 11.65
C HIS A 46 -12.38 3.42 11.57
N LEU A 47 -12.22 2.38 10.74
CA LEU A 47 -10.93 1.78 10.42
C LEU A 47 -10.08 2.73 9.57
N LEU A 48 -10.71 3.39 8.61
CA LEU A 48 -10.04 4.23 7.63
C LEU A 48 -10.22 5.72 7.95
N TRP A 49 -9.28 6.54 7.47
CA TRP A 49 -9.46 7.98 7.44
C TRP A 49 -10.47 8.37 6.36
N LEU A 50 -11.71 8.66 6.78
CA LEU A 50 -12.81 9.03 5.92
C LEU A 50 -13.13 10.52 6.05
N LYS A 51 -13.59 11.12 4.96
CA LYS A 51 -14.19 12.46 4.98
C LYS A 51 -15.64 12.32 5.38
N GLU A 52 -16.08 13.21 6.27
CA GLU A 52 -17.50 13.32 6.61
C GLU A 52 -18.34 13.61 5.35
N LYS A 53 -19.53 13.02 5.29
CA LYS A 53 -20.53 13.37 4.27
C LYS A 53 -20.94 14.81 4.51
N ARG A 54 -20.56 15.74 3.63
CA ARG A 54 -21.12 17.08 3.65
C ARG A 54 -22.60 17.01 3.29
N ARG A 55 -23.44 17.82 3.93
CA ARG A 55 -24.87 17.87 3.67
C ARG A 55 -25.14 18.45 2.28
N ALA A 56 -26.04 17.77 1.55
CA ALA A 56 -26.85 18.22 0.40
C ALA A 56 -26.12 18.44 -0.93
N GLY A 57 -26.16 17.42 -1.76
CA GLY A 57 -25.88 17.45 -3.21
C GLY A 57 -25.52 16.06 -3.70
N ALA A 58 -25.91 15.69 -4.90
CA ALA A 58 -25.63 14.40 -5.53
C ALA A 58 -24.12 14.07 -5.66
N GLU A 59 -23.24 15.02 -5.34
CA GLU A 59 -21.78 14.87 -5.39
C GLU A 59 -21.11 14.61 -4.04
N ASP A 60 -21.84 14.73 -2.93
CA ASP A 60 -21.30 14.54 -1.56
C ASP A 60 -21.32 13.06 -1.16
N ARG A 61 -20.52 12.26 -1.86
CA ARG A 61 -20.26 10.88 -1.45
C ARG A 61 -19.20 10.84 -0.34
N ALA A 62 -19.38 9.94 0.62
CA ALA A 62 -18.29 9.57 1.51
C ALA A 62 -17.05 9.23 0.69
N SER A 63 -15.91 9.70 1.11
CA SER A 63 -14.66 9.50 0.39
C SER A 63 -13.49 9.35 1.35
N PHE A 64 -12.38 8.86 0.84
CA PHE A 64 -11.14 8.78 1.60
C PHE A 64 -10.55 10.18 1.86
N GLN A 65 -9.97 10.37 3.01
CA GLN A 65 -9.28 11.62 3.36
C GLN A 65 -8.05 11.85 2.47
N ASN A 66 -7.29 10.79 2.18
CA ASN A 66 -6.12 10.81 1.33
C ASN A 66 -6.39 10.13 -0.02
N PHE A 67 -5.57 10.41 -1.02
CA PHE A 67 -5.71 9.80 -2.34
C PHE A 67 -5.40 8.30 -2.29
N SER A 68 -6.34 7.48 -2.79
CA SER A 68 -6.25 6.01 -2.74
C SER A 68 -5.02 5.43 -3.45
N PHE A 69 -4.50 6.12 -4.46
CA PHE A 69 -3.30 5.69 -5.17
C PHE A 69 -1.99 5.88 -4.36
N ASN A 70 -2.07 6.51 -3.18
CA ASN A 70 -0.91 6.65 -2.28
C ASN A 70 -0.84 5.55 -1.21
N PHE A 71 -1.77 4.61 -1.19
CA PHE A 71 -1.70 3.45 -0.33
C PHE A 71 -0.84 2.35 -0.95
N ASP A 72 0.13 1.88 -0.19
CA ASP A 72 0.96 0.72 -0.55
C ASP A 72 0.96 -0.32 0.58
N SER A 73 0.91 -1.58 0.18
CA SER A 73 1.21 -2.74 1.02
C SER A 73 2.43 -3.47 0.45
N ALA A 74 3.01 -4.40 1.20
CA ALA A 74 4.18 -5.16 0.77
C ALA A 74 3.86 -6.63 0.54
N ALA A 75 4.55 -7.23 -0.43
CA ALA A 75 4.67 -8.66 -0.62
C ALA A 75 6.11 -9.12 -0.35
N GLY A 76 6.30 -10.37 0.02
CA GLY A 76 7.61 -10.94 0.34
C GLY A 76 7.98 -10.87 1.82
N ILE A 77 7.14 -10.29 2.66
CA ILE A 77 7.27 -10.26 4.12
C ILE A 77 5.93 -10.59 4.79
N ILE A 78 6.00 -11.16 5.98
CA ILE A 78 4.83 -11.42 6.84
C ILE A 78 4.77 -10.32 7.90
N TYR A 79 3.64 -9.61 8.00
CA TYR A 79 3.51 -8.53 8.98
C TYR A 79 2.07 -8.29 9.43
N THR A 80 1.92 -7.59 10.53
CA THR A 80 0.64 -7.10 11.04
C THR A 80 0.63 -5.59 11.12
N VAL A 81 -0.57 -5.02 11.03
CA VAL A 81 -0.81 -3.59 11.20
C VAL A 81 -1.80 -3.39 12.34
N ASP A 82 -1.30 -2.93 13.48
CA ASP A 82 -2.11 -2.66 14.66
C ASP A 82 -2.77 -1.29 14.54
N VAL A 83 -4.09 -1.29 14.35
CA VAL A 83 -4.88 -0.07 14.15
C VAL A 83 -5.08 0.74 15.43
N THR A 84 -4.77 0.18 16.60
CA THR A 84 -4.87 0.88 17.89
C THR A 84 -3.63 1.71 18.19
N ARG A 85 -2.52 1.43 17.50
CA ARG A 85 -1.22 2.06 17.75
C ARG A 85 -1.05 3.39 17.02
N PRO A 86 -0.23 4.29 17.57
CA PRO A 86 0.12 5.52 16.89
C PRO A 86 1.04 5.26 15.68
N LYS A 87 1.26 6.31 14.88
CA LYS A 87 2.26 6.30 13.80
C LYS A 87 3.63 5.87 14.32
N GLY A 88 4.30 5.00 13.58
CA GLY A 88 5.62 4.45 13.90
C GLY A 88 5.57 3.14 14.71
N GLU A 89 4.40 2.79 15.27
CA GLU A 89 4.17 1.60 16.07
C GLU A 89 3.09 0.66 15.49
N LYS A 90 2.52 1.01 14.33
CA LYS A 90 1.43 0.22 13.70
C LYS A 90 1.94 -1.08 13.09
N VAL A 91 3.10 -1.04 12.43
CA VAL A 91 3.60 -2.16 11.61
C VAL A 91 4.56 -3.02 12.40
N THR A 92 4.24 -4.30 12.54
CA THR A 92 5.14 -5.33 13.09
C THR A 92 5.47 -6.34 12.01
N ILE A 93 6.73 -6.34 11.54
CA ILE A 93 7.23 -7.32 10.56
C ILE A 93 7.69 -8.55 11.32
N VAL A 94 7.07 -9.70 11.02
CA VAL A 94 7.31 -10.98 11.71
C VAL A 94 8.48 -11.73 11.07
N SER A 95 8.48 -11.84 9.73
CA SER A 95 9.50 -12.59 9.00
C SER A 95 9.47 -12.20 7.50
N MET A 96 10.42 -12.73 6.75
CA MET A 96 10.29 -12.86 5.30
C MET A 96 9.17 -13.87 4.96
N ALA A 97 8.64 -13.83 3.74
CA ALA A 97 7.56 -14.74 3.32
C ALA A 97 7.99 -16.22 3.25
N ASP A 98 9.29 -16.49 3.11
CA ASP A 98 9.87 -17.83 3.14
C ASP A 98 10.16 -18.33 4.58
N GLY A 99 9.81 -17.55 5.60
CA GLY A 99 10.04 -17.86 7.02
C GLY A 99 11.41 -17.45 7.55
N SER A 100 12.31 -16.96 6.72
CA SER A 100 13.61 -16.47 7.19
C SER A 100 13.46 -15.16 8.01
N PRO A 101 14.41 -14.85 8.91
CA PRO A 101 14.33 -13.65 9.73
C PRO A 101 14.39 -12.38 8.92
N PHE A 102 13.46 -11.44 9.19
CA PHE A 102 13.58 -10.07 8.71
C PHE A 102 14.47 -9.25 9.63
N ARG A 103 15.44 -8.52 9.07
CA ARG A 103 16.42 -7.75 9.84
C ARG A 103 16.36 -6.28 9.49
N MET A 104 16.26 -5.41 10.47
CA MET A 104 16.12 -3.96 10.28
C MET A 104 17.39 -3.32 9.68
N ASP A 105 18.55 -3.87 9.96
CA ASP A 105 19.87 -3.42 9.50
C ASP A 105 20.29 -3.99 8.14
N HIS A 106 19.57 -4.99 7.62
CA HIS A 106 19.88 -5.62 6.35
C HIS A 106 19.39 -4.78 5.17
N ILE A 107 20.15 -4.80 4.06
CA ILE A 107 19.76 -4.13 2.81
C ILE A 107 19.03 -5.12 1.90
N TYR A 108 17.80 -4.81 1.62
CA TYR A 108 16.93 -5.57 0.73
C TYR A 108 16.85 -4.95 -0.66
N LYS A 109 16.59 -5.79 -1.67
CA LYS A 109 16.19 -5.37 -3.01
C LYS A 109 14.68 -5.30 -3.06
N VAL A 110 14.15 -4.10 -3.20
CA VAL A 110 12.70 -3.83 -3.18
C VAL A 110 12.25 -3.42 -4.56
N ALA A 111 11.28 -4.16 -5.11
CA ALA A 111 10.63 -3.82 -6.38
C ALA A 111 9.46 -2.87 -6.11
N LEU A 112 9.43 -1.75 -6.82
CA LEU A 112 8.36 -0.75 -6.74
C LEU A 112 8.23 0.00 -8.07
N ASN A 113 7.14 0.74 -8.25
CA ASN A 113 6.96 1.54 -9.45
C ASN A 113 7.80 2.82 -9.43
N SER A 114 8.08 3.38 -10.62
CA SER A 114 8.91 4.59 -10.74
C SER A 114 8.29 5.81 -10.06
N TYR A 115 6.95 5.91 -9.94
CA TYR A 115 6.31 6.98 -9.18
C TYR A 115 6.79 6.98 -7.72
N ARG A 116 6.76 5.81 -7.06
CA ARG A 116 7.27 5.66 -5.69
C ARG A 116 8.77 5.87 -5.61
N GLY A 117 9.52 5.23 -6.52
CA GLY A 117 10.98 5.33 -6.54
C GLY A 117 11.51 6.74 -6.73
N ASN A 118 10.73 7.61 -7.35
CA ASN A 118 11.04 9.03 -7.51
C ASN A 118 10.46 9.92 -6.37
N GLY A 119 9.98 9.34 -5.29
CA GLY A 119 9.47 10.06 -4.11
C GLY A 119 7.97 10.38 -4.14
N GLY A 120 7.24 9.90 -5.15
CA GLY A 120 5.80 10.14 -5.26
C GLY A 120 5.03 9.61 -4.06
N GLY A 121 4.13 10.44 -3.50
CA GLY A 121 3.36 10.14 -2.30
C GLY A 121 4.16 10.17 -1.00
N GLU A 122 5.42 10.64 -1.03
CA GLU A 122 6.28 10.90 0.12
C GLU A 122 6.62 9.69 1.02
N LEU A 123 6.29 8.45 0.60
CA LEU A 123 6.52 7.26 1.41
C LEU A 123 8.02 6.98 1.64
N LEU A 124 8.86 7.19 0.60
CA LEU A 124 10.31 7.04 0.71
C LEU A 124 10.98 8.24 1.37
N THR A 125 10.48 9.45 1.11
CA THR A 125 11.09 10.68 1.64
C THR A 125 10.67 10.96 3.06
N LYS A 126 9.41 11.29 3.27
CA LYS A 126 8.86 11.60 4.60
C LYS A 126 8.72 10.34 5.47
N GLY A 127 8.31 9.21 4.87
CA GLY A 127 8.15 7.94 5.57
C GLY A 127 9.48 7.36 5.98
N SER A 128 10.30 6.94 5.01
CA SER A 128 11.60 6.29 5.26
C SER A 128 12.74 7.25 5.59
N GLY A 129 12.52 8.57 5.50
CA GLY A 129 13.53 9.57 5.80
C GLY A 129 14.67 9.66 4.78
N ILE A 130 14.48 9.15 3.56
CA ILE A 130 15.49 9.21 2.49
C ILE A 130 15.41 10.58 1.82
N PRO A 131 16.50 11.38 1.81
CA PRO A 131 16.50 12.66 1.10
C PRO A 131 16.15 12.49 -0.39
N GLN A 132 15.36 13.41 -0.94
CA GLN A 132 14.85 13.33 -2.33
C GLN A 132 16.00 13.15 -3.34
N GLU A 133 17.09 13.85 -3.17
CA GLU A 133 18.29 13.80 -4.03
C GLU A 133 19.03 12.46 -3.95
N LYS A 134 18.80 11.67 -2.88
CA LYS A 134 19.43 10.35 -2.66
C LYS A 134 18.61 9.18 -3.22
N LEU A 135 17.37 9.40 -3.60
CA LEU A 135 16.51 8.32 -4.12
C LEU A 135 17.11 7.67 -5.37
N LYS A 136 17.63 8.47 -6.29
CA LYS A 136 18.20 7.97 -7.55
C LYS A 136 19.41 7.05 -7.33
N GLU A 137 20.22 7.32 -6.31
CA GLU A 137 21.38 6.49 -5.96
C GLU A 137 21.00 5.10 -5.43
N ARG A 138 19.76 4.95 -4.95
CA ARG A 138 19.21 3.68 -4.44
C ARG A 138 18.71 2.75 -5.54
N ILE A 139 18.46 3.26 -6.77
CA ILE A 139 17.95 2.48 -7.89
C ILE A 139 19.09 1.64 -8.46
N ILE A 140 18.93 0.32 -8.45
CA ILE A 140 19.90 -0.64 -8.99
C ILE A 140 19.45 -1.28 -10.31
N PHE A 141 18.16 -1.14 -10.61
CA PHE A 141 17.59 -1.61 -11.87
C PHE A 141 16.36 -0.77 -12.21
N SER A 142 16.16 -0.53 -13.50
CA SER A 142 14.94 0.06 -14.07
C SER A 142 14.61 -0.67 -15.37
N THR A 143 13.32 -0.93 -15.58
CA THR A 143 12.86 -1.46 -16.87
C THR A 143 12.92 -0.39 -17.97
N ASP A 144 13.02 -0.83 -19.23
CA ASP A 144 12.96 0.01 -20.43
C ASP A 144 11.53 0.23 -20.95
N LYS A 145 10.60 -0.61 -20.54
CA LYS A 145 9.16 -0.50 -20.82
C LYS A 145 8.37 -0.29 -19.54
N ASP A 146 7.17 0.26 -19.68
CA ASP A 146 6.27 0.44 -18.56
C ASP A 146 5.70 -0.89 -18.02
N LEU A 147 5.16 -0.85 -16.82
CA LEU A 147 4.58 -2.02 -16.16
C LEU A 147 3.41 -2.63 -16.93
N ARG A 148 2.66 -1.82 -17.74
CA ARG A 148 1.57 -2.34 -18.57
C ARG A 148 2.08 -3.28 -19.65
N PHE A 149 3.22 -2.96 -20.25
CA PHE A 149 3.85 -3.82 -21.25
C PHE A 149 4.15 -5.21 -20.68
N TYR A 150 4.79 -5.28 -19.51
CA TYR A 150 5.10 -6.55 -18.85
C TYR A 150 3.86 -7.28 -18.36
N LEU A 151 2.85 -6.55 -17.88
CA LEU A 151 1.58 -7.13 -17.48
C LEU A 151 0.85 -7.76 -18.68
N MET A 152 0.86 -7.09 -19.83
CA MET A 152 0.30 -7.66 -21.07
C MET A 152 1.00 -8.96 -21.47
N GLN A 153 2.33 -8.95 -21.53
CA GLN A 153 3.10 -10.16 -21.86
C GLN A 153 2.83 -11.30 -20.86
N TYR A 154 2.71 -10.98 -19.58
CA TYR A 154 2.39 -11.98 -18.57
C TYR A 154 1.00 -12.59 -18.80
N ILE A 155 -0.01 -11.77 -19.09
CA ILE A 155 -1.37 -12.22 -19.38
C ILE A 155 -1.40 -13.08 -20.64
N GLU A 156 -0.74 -12.65 -21.72
CA GLU A 156 -0.63 -13.41 -22.97
C GLU A 156 -0.02 -14.79 -22.74
N LYS A 157 1.06 -14.85 -21.97
CA LYS A 157 1.74 -16.12 -21.65
C LYS A 157 0.92 -17.05 -20.78
N LYS A 158 0.13 -16.49 -19.83
CA LYS A 158 -0.68 -17.28 -18.89
C LYS A 158 -2.04 -17.68 -19.45
N GLY A 159 -2.59 -16.91 -20.39
CA GLY A 159 -3.94 -17.07 -20.94
C GLY A 159 -5.00 -16.66 -19.94
N THR A 160 -5.22 -17.46 -18.90
CA THR A 160 -6.18 -17.15 -17.82
C THR A 160 -5.43 -16.82 -16.53
N LEU A 161 -5.87 -15.75 -15.87
CA LEU A 161 -5.39 -15.35 -14.53
C LEU A 161 -6.39 -15.79 -13.47
N ASP A 162 -5.89 -16.44 -12.43
CA ASP A 162 -6.61 -16.74 -11.20
C ASP A 162 -5.90 -16.03 -10.02
N PRO A 163 -6.14 -14.73 -9.82
CA PRO A 163 -5.47 -13.97 -8.76
C PRO A 163 -5.98 -14.39 -7.39
N ARG A 164 -5.04 -14.73 -6.50
CA ARG A 164 -5.33 -15.08 -5.11
C ARG A 164 -4.63 -14.11 -4.17
N ALA A 165 -5.27 -13.82 -3.03
CA ALA A 165 -4.66 -13.04 -1.98
C ALA A 165 -3.44 -13.79 -1.43
N LEU A 166 -2.32 -13.08 -1.25
CA LEU A 166 -1.09 -13.66 -0.69
C LEU A 166 -1.21 -13.95 0.82
N ASN A 167 -2.14 -13.27 1.51
CA ASN A 167 -2.35 -13.38 2.96
C ASN A 167 -1.08 -13.17 3.79
N GLN A 168 -0.20 -12.30 3.32
CA GLN A 168 1.09 -12.01 3.96
C GLN A 168 1.02 -10.91 5.00
N TRP A 169 -0.12 -10.24 5.11
CA TRP A 169 -0.36 -9.24 6.13
C TRP A 169 -1.83 -9.17 6.54
N LYS A 170 -2.08 -8.60 7.71
CA LYS A 170 -3.43 -8.35 8.22
C LYS A 170 -3.46 -7.18 9.19
N PHE A 171 -4.64 -6.59 9.33
CA PHE A 171 -4.92 -5.66 10.43
C PHE A 171 -5.18 -6.41 11.74
N VAL A 172 -4.80 -5.80 12.84
CA VAL A 172 -5.09 -6.29 14.20
C VAL A 172 -5.50 -5.12 15.10
N PRO A 173 -6.28 -5.34 16.17
CA PRO A 173 -6.94 -6.60 16.54
C PRO A 173 -8.13 -6.94 15.64
N GLU A 174 -8.28 -8.20 15.27
CA GLU A 174 -9.29 -8.61 14.27
C GLU A 174 -10.72 -8.34 14.72
N GLU A 175 -10.99 -8.46 16.01
CA GLU A 175 -12.30 -8.20 16.62
C GLU A 175 -12.74 -6.72 16.51
N TRP A 176 -11.81 -5.78 16.37
CA TRP A 176 -12.12 -4.37 16.09
C TRP A 176 -12.20 -4.10 14.59
N VAL A 177 -11.26 -4.68 13.85
CA VAL A 177 -11.09 -4.42 12.41
C VAL A 177 -12.27 -4.93 11.59
N LYS A 178 -12.76 -6.15 11.88
CA LYS A 178 -13.82 -6.75 11.07
C LYS A 178 -15.12 -5.92 11.07
N PRO A 179 -15.71 -5.57 12.21
CA PRO A 179 -16.93 -4.74 12.24
C PRO A 179 -16.67 -3.31 11.73
N ALA A 180 -15.48 -2.76 11.96
CA ALA A 180 -15.11 -1.44 11.45
C ALA A 180 -15.01 -1.42 9.91
N ALA A 181 -14.43 -2.45 9.31
CA ALA A 181 -14.33 -2.57 7.84
C ALA A 181 -15.71 -2.71 7.18
N GLU A 182 -16.63 -3.49 7.79
CA GLU A 182 -18.01 -3.62 7.31
C GLU A 182 -18.74 -2.26 7.38
N ARG A 183 -18.59 -1.54 8.48
CA ARG A 183 -19.18 -0.21 8.69
C ARG A 183 -18.63 0.83 7.70
N ASP A 184 -17.30 0.83 7.48
CA ASP A 184 -16.66 1.74 6.54
C ASP A 184 -17.06 1.43 5.09
N TYR A 185 -17.22 0.15 4.76
CA TYR A 185 -17.73 -0.26 3.45
C TYR A 185 -19.15 0.24 3.22
N GLU A 186 -20.05 0.05 4.19
CA GLU A 186 -21.42 0.53 4.11
C GLU A 186 -21.47 2.06 4.03
N TYR A 187 -20.63 2.75 4.79
CA TYR A 187 -20.52 4.21 4.74
C TYR A 187 -20.07 4.73 3.38
N LEU A 188 -19.13 4.05 2.73
CA LEU A 188 -18.57 4.46 1.43
C LEU A 188 -19.47 4.07 0.26
N PHE A 189 -20.14 2.91 0.31
CA PHE A 189 -20.76 2.28 -0.84
C PHE A 189 -22.25 1.91 -0.64
N GLY A 190 -22.75 1.88 0.58
CA GLY A 190 -24.11 1.44 0.95
C GLY A 190 -25.26 2.39 0.59
N GLY A 191 -24.98 3.47 -0.11
CA GLY A 191 -25.99 4.47 -0.51
C GLY A 191 -26.31 4.41 -2.02
N LYS A 192 -26.40 3.19 -2.62
CA LYS A 192 -26.87 3.00 -4.00
C LYS A 192 -28.34 2.71 -4.06
#